data_b3ddfb076977b4ae75c2a36c09ee07b8
#
_entry.id   b3ddfb076977b4ae75c2a36c09ee07b8
#
_cell.length_a   1.000
_cell.length_b   1.000
_cell.length_c   1.000
_cell.angle_alpha   90.00
_cell.angle_beta   90.00
_cell.angle_gamma   90.00
#
_symmetry.space_group_name_H-M   'P 1'
#
loop_
_entity.id
_entity.type
_entity.pdbx_description
1 polymer ?
#
loop_
_entity_poly.entity_id
_entity_poly.type
_entity_poly.pdbx_seq_one_letter_code
_entity_poly.pdbx_strand_id
1 'polypeptide(L)'
;MKDANLPMDKLEDKKHKIRPFSCLLLFPLLLLFMSLVQAQGNRQANAAPSPTPDGDEIDEGDVISVSTSEVMLPVTVRDASGQLVTTLTREAFRVFEDGREQSLSDLALRRVPVDVVLMVDASSSAAANLDDFRRAVEGFAAKLSPDDRISLIKFDDRVELLQDWTQSRVQLRRSLRRIVPGMFTRFNDALLLASREQLAHARGRHAVIVLTDGIDSGRGYTTLEMALRALLEAQATIYVVSNTEIERQKKREELDSLLASTPANVRFNELRIGDLREGLRVLDVSERNLAQLTAATGGRLYRPLSFDKLDATYAEVAEELRHQYALYFTPLNKKRDGRFRRVRVETTTPSNKVSTRIGYFAPGK
;
A
#
# COMPACT_ATOMS: atom_id res chain seq x y z
N MET A 1 -16.86 11.69 -19.19
CA MET A 1 -15.78 10.98 -18.52
C MET A 1 -16.02 9.49 -18.75
N LYS A 2 -15.23 8.88 -19.64
CA LYS A 2 -15.36 7.46 -19.94
C LYS A 2 -14.64 6.70 -18.83
N ASP A 3 -15.36 5.77 -18.21
CA ASP A 3 -14.84 4.87 -17.18
C ASP A 3 -13.59 4.16 -17.70
N ALA A 4 -12.49 4.29 -16.97
CA ALA A 4 -11.27 3.54 -17.22
C ALA A 4 -11.52 2.08 -16.83
N ASN A 5 -12.18 1.33 -17.73
CA ASN A 5 -12.39 -0.10 -17.57
C ASN A 5 -11.06 -0.81 -17.82
N LEU A 6 -10.35 -1.09 -16.75
CA LEU A 6 -9.22 -2.02 -16.76
C LEU A 6 -9.79 -3.42 -17.05
N PRO A 7 -9.30 -4.13 -18.06
CA PRO A 7 -9.73 -5.51 -18.30
C PRO A 7 -9.13 -6.41 -17.21
N MET A 8 -9.86 -6.58 -16.12
CA MET A 8 -9.48 -7.43 -14.99
C MET A 8 -9.43 -8.93 -15.33
N ASP A 9 -9.96 -9.33 -16.49
CA ASP A 9 -9.90 -10.73 -16.98
C ASP A 9 -8.47 -11.24 -17.18
N LYS A 10 -7.48 -10.35 -17.35
CA LYS A 10 -6.07 -10.73 -17.46
C LYS A 10 -5.38 -11.03 -16.11
N LEU A 11 -6.01 -10.68 -14.99
CA LEU A 11 -5.44 -10.95 -13.66
C LEU A 11 -5.75 -12.35 -13.12
N GLU A 12 -6.71 -13.08 -13.73
CA GLU A 12 -7.17 -14.36 -13.21
C GLU A 12 -6.34 -15.58 -13.67
N ASP A 13 -5.54 -15.48 -14.74
CA ASP A 13 -4.99 -16.69 -15.36
C ASP A 13 -3.46 -16.65 -15.60
N LYS A 14 -2.68 -16.80 -14.53
CA LYS A 14 -1.31 -17.36 -14.60
C LYS A 14 -0.83 -17.85 -13.23
N LYS A 15 -1.28 -19.04 -12.85
CA LYS A 15 -0.56 -19.84 -11.85
C LYS A 15 0.75 -20.35 -12.49
N HIS A 16 1.84 -19.63 -12.35
CA HIS A 16 3.15 -20.17 -12.64
C HIS A 16 3.49 -21.26 -11.62
N LYS A 17 3.51 -22.51 -12.10
CA LYS A 17 4.10 -23.64 -11.39
C LYS A 17 5.59 -23.36 -11.20
N ILE A 18 5.99 -22.96 -10.02
CA ILE A 18 7.39 -22.97 -9.59
C ILE A 18 7.77 -24.43 -9.36
N ARG A 19 8.63 -24.97 -10.20
CA ARG A 19 9.27 -26.27 -9.99
C ARG A 19 10.31 -26.11 -8.87
N PRO A 20 10.35 -27.03 -7.89
CA PRO A 20 11.41 -27.00 -6.89
C PRO A 20 12.72 -27.44 -7.54
N PHE A 21 13.73 -26.59 -7.45
CA PHE A 21 15.12 -26.96 -7.72
C PHE A 21 15.62 -27.79 -6.55
N SER A 22 15.80 -29.08 -6.82
CA SER A 22 16.49 -30.02 -5.93
C SER A 22 17.96 -29.65 -5.89
N CYS A 23 18.45 -29.14 -4.78
CA CYS A 23 19.88 -29.10 -4.52
C CYS A 23 20.21 -30.05 -3.37
N LEU A 24 20.60 -31.25 -3.79
CA LEU A 24 21.24 -32.28 -2.96
C LEU A 24 22.70 -31.88 -2.84
N LEU A 25 23.24 -31.70 -1.63
CA LEU A 25 24.57 -32.16 -1.28
C LEU A 25 25.03 -31.76 0.14
N LEU A 26 25.28 -32.79 0.90
CA LEU A 26 26.34 -33.00 1.90
C LEU A 26 26.22 -32.33 3.28
N PHE A 27 25.70 -33.16 4.19
CA PHE A 27 26.21 -33.28 5.57
C PHE A 27 27.31 -34.31 5.63
N PRO A 28 28.34 -34.10 6.50
CA PRO A 28 28.48 -35.05 7.58
C PRO A 28 28.86 -34.46 8.96
N LEU A 29 28.28 -35.05 9.99
CA LEU A 29 28.91 -35.53 11.21
C LEU A 29 29.41 -34.52 12.26
N LEU A 30 28.68 -34.37 13.37
CA LEU A 30 29.31 -34.45 14.70
C LEU A 30 28.33 -35.03 15.72
N LEU A 31 28.63 -36.28 16.11
CA LEU A 31 28.08 -36.99 17.27
C LEU A 31 28.91 -36.61 18.51
N LEU A 32 28.30 -36.83 19.64
CA LEU A 32 28.83 -36.99 21.02
C LEU A 32 28.74 -35.70 21.91
N PHE A 33 27.80 -35.70 22.82
CA PHE A 33 28.10 -35.82 24.27
C PHE A 33 26.83 -36.23 25.04
N MET A 34 26.85 -37.47 25.48
CA MET A 34 26.04 -38.03 26.59
C MET A 34 26.63 -37.58 27.92
N SER A 35 25.84 -37.15 28.86
CA SER A 35 26.15 -37.32 30.27
C SER A 35 24.86 -37.45 31.08
N LEU A 36 24.71 -38.65 31.64
CA LEU A 36 23.86 -39.09 32.71
C LEU A 36 23.85 -38.14 33.91
N VAL A 37 22.66 -37.96 34.52
CA VAL A 37 22.52 -37.97 35.99
C VAL A 37 21.25 -38.73 36.32
N GLN A 38 21.45 -39.80 37.15
CA GLN A 38 20.46 -40.67 37.73
C GLN A 38 19.93 -40.13 39.07
N ALA A 39 18.63 -40.34 39.26
CA ALA A 39 17.97 -41.02 40.39
C ALA A 39 17.92 -40.39 41.79
N GLN A 40 16.75 -40.36 42.30
CA GLN A 40 16.18 -40.84 43.61
C GLN A 40 15.01 -39.92 43.96
N GLY A 41 13.87 -40.34 44.44
CA GLY A 41 13.42 -41.49 45.14
C GLY A 41 11.94 -41.34 45.50
N ASN A 42 11.36 -42.45 45.58
CA ASN A 42 10.04 -42.88 45.93
C ASN A 42 9.45 -42.28 47.21
N ARG A 43 8.14 -41.91 47.19
CA ARG A 43 7.21 -42.16 48.29
C ARG A 43 5.76 -42.11 47.81
N GLN A 44 5.12 -43.27 47.77
CA GLN A 44 3.69 -43.47 47.69
C GLN A 44 3.00 -42.92 48.94
N ALA A 45 1.89 -42.22 48.72
CA ALA A 45 0.85 -42.12 49.72
C ALA A 45 -0.50 -42.40 49.06
N ASN A 46 -1.10 -43.55 49.45
CA ASN A 46 -2.47 -43.90 49.06
C ASN A 46 -3.46 -42.88 49.59
N ALA A 47 -4.30 -42.36 48.79
CA ALA A 47 -5.53 -41.69 49.14
C ALA A 47 -6.69 -42.37 48.42
N ALA A 48 -7.71 -42.72 49.11
CA ALA A 48 -8.91 -43.42 48.67
C ALA A 48 -9.74 -42.62 47.66
N PRO A 49 -10.51 -43.28 46.77
CA PRO A 49 -11.34 -42.60 45.79
C PRO A 49 -12.59 -41.99 46.46
N SER A 50 -12.77 -40.68 46.22
CA SER A 50 -14.04 -39.99 46.48
C SER A 50 -15.03 -40.29 45.34
N PRO A 51 -16.34 -40.35 45.63
CA PRO A 51 -17.33 -40.71 44.65
C PRO A 51 -17.50 -39.57 43.60
N THR A 52 -17.52 -39.96 42.35
CA THR A 52 -17.90 -39.15 41.21
C THR A 52 -19.36 -38.74 41.30
N PRO A 53 -19.72 -37.47 41.18
CA PRO A 53 -21.09 -37.09 40.85
C PRO A 53 -21.33 -37.42 39.38
N ASP A 54 -22.43 -38.07 39.09
CA ASP A 54 -22.98 -38.15 37.73
C ASP A 54 -23.14 -36.74 37.17
N GLY A 55 -22.25 -36.38 36.28
CA GLY A 55 -22.32 -35.14 35.52
C GLY A 55 -22.97 -35.48 34.18
N ASP A 56 -24.08 -34.83 33.90
CA ASP A 56 -24.75 -34.79 32.62
C ASP A 56 -23.71 -34.64 31.49
N GLU A 57 -23.73 -35.55 30.53
CA GLU A 57 -23.08 -35.37 29.23
C GLU A 57 -23.63 -34.10 28.65
N ILE A 58 -22.87 -32.99 28.74
CA ILE A 58 -23.10 -31.83 27.92
C ILE A 58 -22.72 -32.28 26.52
N ASP A 59 -23.74 -32.54 25.70
CA ASP A 59 -23.62 -32.63 24.25
C ASP A 59 -22.79 -31.43 23.77
N GLU A 60 -21.53 -31.66 23.41
CA GLU A 60 -20.72 -30.66 22.72
C GLU A 60 -21.38 -30.45 21.36
N GLY A 61 -22.50 -29.72 21.36
CA GLY A 61 -23.13 -29.20 20.16
C GLY A 61 -22.05 -28.53 19.34
N ASP A 62 -21.89 -29.01 18.12
CA ASP A 62 -21.05 -28.45 17.09
C ASP A 62 -20.97 -26.92 17.22
N VAL A 63 -19.88 -26.42 17.78
CA VAL A 63 -19.55 -25.00 17.73
C VAL A 63 -19.28 -24.71 16.27
N ILE A 64 -20.35 -24.41 15.53
CA ILE A 64 -20.25 -23.88 14.19
C ILE A 64 -19.54 -22.53 14.34
N SER A 65 -18.23 -22.56 14.29
CA SER A 65 -17.40 -21.38 14.14
C SER A 65 -17.72 -20.74 12.80
N VAL A 66 -18.76 -19.92 12.77
CA VAL A 66 -19.07 -19.06 11.62
C VAL A 66 -18.01 -17.97 11.65
N SER A 67 -16.86 -18.23 11.02
CA SER A 67 -15.88 -17.17 10.74
C SER A 67 -16.52 -16.23 9.71
N THR A 68 -17.23 -15.25 10.21
CA THR A 68 -17.82 -14.19 9.38
C THR A 68 -16.64 -13.35 8.91
N SER A 69 -16.23 -13.51 7.64
CA SER A 69 -15.18 -12.67 7.04
C SER A 69 -15.79 -11.30 6.77
N GLU A 70 -15.67 -10.40 7.74
CA GLU A 70 -16.09 -9.01 7.57
C GLU A 70 -15.07 -8.29 6.68
N VAL A 71 -15.56 -7.47 5.76
CA VAL A 71 -14.74 -6.65 4.86
C VAL A 71 -14.80 -5.20 5.33
N MET A 72 -13.63 -4.62 5.57
CA MET A 72 -13.47 -3.19 5.84
C MET A 72 -13.12 -2.45 4.54
N LEU A 73 -13.87 -1.40 4.21
CA LEU A 73 -13.60 -0.52 3.07
C LEU A 73 -13.22 0.87 3.57
N PRO A 74 -11.97 1.31 3.36
CA PRO A 74 -11.61 2.71 3.51
C PRO A 74 -12.30 3.54 2.43
N VAL A 75 -13.00 4.61 2.83
CA VAL A 75 -13.77 5.47 1.93
C VAL A 75 -13.49 6.93 2.23
N THR A 76 -13.10 7.68 1.22
CA THR A 76 -12.99 9.14 1.26
C THR A 76 -14.17 9.75 0.49
N VAL A 77 -14.85 10.72 1.09
CA VAL A 77 -15.95 11.45 0.45
C VAL A 77 -15.60 12.93 0.33
N ARG A 78 -15.80 13.47 -0.86
CA ARG A 78 -15.63 14.90 -1.14
C ARG A 78 -16.89 15.47 -1.78
N ASP A 79 -17.20 16.71 -1.46
CA ASP A 79 -18.28 17.44 -2.10
C ASP A 79 -17.89 17.92 -3.52
N ALA A 80 -18.80 18.63 -4.16
CA ALA A 80 -18.59 19.20 -5.51
C ALA A 80 -17.43 20.22 -5.56
N SER A 81 -17.11 20.87 -4.43
CA SER A 81 -15.99 21.82 -4.29
C SER A 81 -14.64 21.12 -4.04
N GLY A 82 -14.67 19.80 -3.78
CA GLY A 82 -13.49 19.00 -3.45
C GLY A 82 -13.14 18.97 -1.97
N GLN A 83 -13.96 19.56 -1.09
CA GLN A 83 -13.77 19.52 0.36
C GLN A 83 -14.17 18.17 0.93
N LEU A 84 -13.45 17.71 1.99
CA LEU A 84 -13.77 16.47 2.67
C LEU A 84 -15.11 16.57 3.39
N VAL A 85 -15.99 15.59 3.15
CA VAL A 85 -17.27 15.45 3.87
C VAL A 85 -17.06 14.43 4.98
N THR A 86 -17.19 14.86 6.24
CA THR A 86 -16.82 14.05 7.43
C THR A 86 -18.00 13.82 8.38
N THR A 87 -19.22 14.19 7.96
CA THR A 87 -20.42 14.18 8.81
C THR A 87 -21.46 13.15 8.38
N LEU A 88 -21.12 12.28 7.40
CA LEU A 88 -22.05 11.28 6.92
C LEU A 88 -22.25 10.16 7.95
N THR A 89 -23.49 9.73 8.09
CA THR A 89 -23.87 8.55 8.88
C THR A 89 -23.90 7.30 8.01
N ARG A 90 -24.07 6.13 8.63
CA ARG A 90 -24.10 4.84 7.92
C ARG A 90 -25.19 4.79 6.85
N GLU A 91 -26.33 5.38 7.11
CA GLU A 91 -27.51 5.41 6.23
C GLU A 91 -27.25 6.24 4.95
N ALA A 92 -26.25 7.09 4.96
CA ALA A 92 -25.85 7.86 3.78
C ALA A 92 -25.05 7.04 2.76
N PHE A 93 -24.63 5.81 3.09
CA PHE A 93 -23.81 4.98 2.23
C PHE A 93 -24.57 3.77 1.70
N ARG A 94 -24.29 3.43 0.43
CA ARG A 94 -24.71 2.17 -0.20
C ARG A 94 -23.49 1.48 -0.77
N VAL A 95 -23.29 0.23 -0.41
CA VAL A 95 -22.15 -0.60 -0.87
C VAL A 95 -22.68 -1.70 -1.80
N PHE A 96 -21.98 -1.92 -2.90
CA PHE A 96 -22.29 -2.97 -3.86
C PHE A 96 -21.07 -3.86 -4.06
N GLU A 97 -21.26 -5.17 -3.99
CA GLU A 97 -20.28 -6.20 -4.37
C GLU A 97 -20.78 -6.93 -5.59
N ASP A 98 -19.99 -6.96 -6.67
CA ASP A 98 -20.35 -7.58 -7.97
C ASP A 98 -21.75 -7.16 -8.45
N GLY A 99 -22.13 -5.90 -8.21
CA GLY A 99 -23.42 -5.32 -8.58
C GLY A 99 -24.57 -5.60 -7.61
N ARG A 100 -24.35 -6.38 -6.54
CA ARG A 100 -25.36 -6.68 -5.50
C ARG A 100 -25.14 -5.77 -4.30
N GLU A 101 -26.21 -5.13 -3.86
CA GLU A 101 -26.17 -4.29 -2.65
C GLU A 101 -25.86 -5.13 -1.40
N GLN A 102 -24.99 -4.61 -0.53
CA GLN A 102 -24.55 -5.23 0.71
C GLN A 102 -25.04 -4.40 1.89
N SER A 103 -25.51 -5.07 2.94
CA SER A 103 -25.88 -4.39 4.18
C SER A 103 -24.62 -4.02 4.97
N LEU A 104 -24.51 -2.75 5.35
CA LEU A 104 -23.44 -2.29 6.23
C LEU A 104 -23.67 -2.79 7.65
N SER A 105 -22.68 -3.44 8.24
CA SER A 105 -22.68 -3.82 9.65
C SER A 105 -22.29 -2.67 10.56
N ASP A 106 -21.25 -1.90 10.18
CA ASP A 106 -20.76 -0.76 10.97
C ASP A 106 -20.16 0.36 10.09
N LEU A 107 -19.97 1.52 10.70
CA LEU A 107 -19.25 2.66 10.16
C LEU A 107 -18.39 3.26 11.25
N ALA A 108 -17.08 3.39 11.00
CA ALA A 108 -16.16 4.09 11.88
C ALA A 108 -15.53 5.27 11.15
N LEU A 109 -15.44 6.41 11.84
CA LEU A 109 -14.65 7.56 11.42
C LEU A 109 -13.58 7.82 12.50
N ARG A 110 -12.31 7.93 12.11
CA ARG A 110 -11.17 8.22 13.00
C ARG A 110 -10.86 7.19 14.10
N ARG A 111 -11.56 6.05 14.15
CA ARG A 111 -11.39 5.06 15.24
C ARG A 111 -10.40 3.95 14.91
N VAL A 112 -10.07 3.78 13.64
CA VAL A 112 -9.20 2.68 13.21
C VAL A 112 -7.80 3.25 12.94
N PRO A 113 -6.78 2.82 13.70
CA PRO A 113 -5.39 3.22 13.43
C PRO A 113 -4.97 2.89 12.00
N VAL A 114 -4.02 3.65 11.47
CA VAL A 114 -3.43 3.41 10.16
C VAL A 114 -1.97 2.99 10.28
N ASP A 115 -1.63 1.94 9.55
CA ASP A 115 -0.27 1.52 9.32
C ASP A 115 0.20 2.07 7.96
N VAL A 116 1.17 2.98 8.00
CA VAL A 116 1.64 3.72 6.83
C VAL A 116 3.02 3.21 6.42
N VAL A 117 3.12 2.67 5.21
CA VAL A 117 4.41 2.44 4.57
C VAL A 117 4.78 3.71 3.80
N LEU A 118 5.80 4.41 4.27
CA LEU A 118 6.42 5.52 3.53
C LEU A 118 7.45 4.96 2.56
N MET A 119 7.30 5.28 1.28
CA MET A 119 8.23 4.90 0.23
C MET A 119 8.94 6.12 -0.33
N VAL A 120 10.26 6.06 -0.38
CA VAL A 120 11.12 7.16 -0.81
C VAL A 120 11.87 6.76 -2.05
N ASP A 121 11.60 7.47 -3.12
CA ASP A 121 12.43 7.45 -4.31
C ASP A 121 13.74 8.18 -4.00
N ALA A 122 14.83 7.43 -4.02
CA ALA A 122 16.18 7.96 -3.83
C ALA A 122 17.00 7.87 -5.12
N SER A 123 16.35 7.85 -6.28
CA SER A 123 17.02 7.92 -7.57
C SER A 123 17.72 9.26 -7.77
N SER A 124 18.57 9.34 -8.79
CA SER A 124 19.36 10.56 -9.08
C SER A 124 18.48 11.80 -9.35
N SER A 125 17.28 11.63 -9.89
CA SER A 125 16.33 12.73 -10.11
C SER A 125 15.78 13.31 -8.80
N ALA A 126 15.63 12.48 -7.76
CA ALA A 126 15.14 12.89 -6.44
C ALA A 126 16.24 13.45 -5.52
N ALA A 127 17.51 13.14 -5.82
CA ALA A 127 18.65 13.42 -4.94
C ALA A 127 18.78 14.90 -4.53
N ALA A 128 18.56 15.83 -5.45
CA ALA A 128 18.71 17.27 -5.20
C ALA A 128 17.69 17.84 -4.20
N ASN A 129 16.57 17.12 -3.96
CA ASN A 129 15.44 17.61 -3.18
C ASN A 129 15.16 16.74 -1.93
N LEU A 130 16.13 15.90 -1.53
CA LEU A 130 15.96 14.98 -0.39
C LEU A 130 15.71 15.70 0.93
N ASP A 131 16.24 16.91 1.13
CA ASP A 131 16.04 17.66 2.38
C ASP A 131 14.63 18.25 2.47
N ASP A 132 14.07 18.70 1.35
CA ASP A 132 12.66 19.13 1.28
C ASP A 132 11.74 17.95 1.55
N PHE A 133 12.03 16.80 0.96
CA PHE A 133 11.31 15.57 1.21
C PHE A 133 11.39 15.15 2.70
N ARG A 134 12.59 15.11 3.29
CA ARG A 134 12.76 14.74 4.71
C ARG A 134 11.91 15.63 5.62
N ARG A 135 11.92 16.94 5.38
CA ARG A 135 11.13 17.93 6.12
C ARG A 135 9.62 17.66 5.98
N ALA A 136 9.15 17.46 4.75
CA ALA A 136 7.74 17.17 4.48
C ALA A 136 7.27 15.87 5.15
N VAL A 137 8.07 14.81 5.12
CA VAL A 137 7.77 13.54 5.81
C VAL A 137 7.75 13.71 7.33
N GLU A 138 8.68 14.49 7.91
CA GLU A 138 8.65 14.80 9.35
C GLU A 138 7.38 15.56 9.73
N GLY A 139 6.98 16.54 8.93
CA GLY A 139 5.74 17.29 9.10
C GLY A 139 4.49 16.41 8.96
N PHE A 140 4.46 15.51 7.99
CA PHE A 140 3.42 14.48 7.86
C PHE A 140 3.33 13.61 9.10
N ALA A 141 4.46 13.01 9.49
CA ALA A 141 4.51 12.13 10.65
C ALA A 141 4.03 12.82 11.94
N ALA A 142 4.28 14.11 12.11
CA ALA A 142 3.80 14.89 13.25
C ALA A 142 2.27 15.03 13.29
N LYS A 143 1.58 14.87 12.15
CA LYS A 143 0.13 14.99 12.03
C LYS A 143 -0.63 13.67 12.25
N LEU A 144 0.08 12.54 12.24
CA LEU A 144 -0.51 11.23 12.50
C LEU A 144 -0.90 11.07 13.97
N SER A 145 -1.88 10.20 14.22
CA SER A 145 -2.30 9.83 15.57
C SER A 145 -1.15 9.12 16.33
N PRO A 146 -1.12 9.15 17.67
CA PRO A 146 -0.17 8.36 18.46
C PRO A 146 -0.26 6.85 18.20
N ASP A 147 -1.44 6.34 17.84
CA ASP A 147 -1.68 4.91 17.59
C ASP A 147 -1.26 4.47 16.18
N ASP A 148 -1.02 5.44 15.26
CA ASP A 148 -0.60 5.15 13.90
C ASP A 148 0.88 4.74 13.88
N ARG A 149 1.20 3.74 13.03
CA ARG A 149 2.58 3.27 12.86
C ARG A 149 3.10 3.61 11.47
N ILE A 150 4.40 3.81 11.40
CA ILE A 150 5.08 4.13 10.15
C ILE A 150 6.21 3.12 9.94
N SER A 151 6.33 2.64 8.71
CA SER A 151 7.48 1.91 8.18
C SER A 151 8.09 2.73 7.04
N LEU A 152 9.41 2.66 6.83
CA LEU A 152 10.11 3.42 5.81
C LEU A 152 10.88 2.50 4.87
N ILE A 153 10.53 2.54 3.60
CA ILE A 153 11.21 1.85 2.51
C ILE A 153 11.87 2.90 1.61
N LYS A 154 13.16 2.72 1.32
CA LYS A 154 13.89 3.45 0.29
C LYS A 154 13.95 2.58 -0.97
N PHE A 155 13.83 3.18 -2.14
CA PHE A 155 14.04 2.50 -3.40
C PHE A 155 14.83 3.35 -4.41
N ASP A 156 15.82 2.72 -5.02
CA ASP A 156 16.65 3.18 -6.11
C ASP A 156 17.14 1.95 -6.89
N ASP A 157 18.45 1.74 -7.02
CA ASP A 157 19.04 0.48 -7.53
C ASP A 157 18.66 -0.73 -6.68
N ARG A 158 18.27 -0.51 -5.44
CA ARG A 158 17.84 -1.50 -4.45
C ARG A 158 16.58 -1.05 -3.75
N VAL A 159 15.84 -2.04 -3.25
CA VAL A 159 14.72 -1.78 -2.33
C VAL A 159 15.17 -2.14 -0.94
N GLU A 160 15.16 -1.18 -0.03
CA GLU A 160 15.69 -1.33 1.33
C GLU A 160 14.67 -0.90 2.39
N LEU A 161 14.40 -1.76 3.36
CA LEU A 161 13.65 -1.40 4.56
C LEU A 161 14.59 -0.63 5.51
N LEU A 162 14.42 0.68 5.59
CA LEU A 162 15.24 1.54 6.47
C LEU A 162 14.71 1.60 7.88
N GLN A 163 13.38 1.46 8.07
CA GLN A 163 12.70 1.48 9.35
C GLN A 163 11.52 0.53 9.31
N ASP A 164 11.53 -0.44 10.19
CA ASP A 164 10.35 -1.26 10.47
C ASP A 164 9.29 -0.47 11.27
N TRP A 165 8.13 -1.06 11.51
CA TRP A 165 7.01 -0.40 12.17
C TRP A 165 7.41 0.36 13.44
N THR A 166 7.16 1.66 13.46
CA THR A 166 7.44 2.51 14.61
C THR A 166 6.39 3.60 14.79
N GLN A 167 6.15 3.98 16.04
CA GLN A 167 5.41 5.19 16.41
C GLN A 167 6.36 6.34 16.76
N SER A 168 7.67 6.05 16.82
CA SER A 168 8.69 7.00 17.26
C SER A 168 9.12 7.94 16.12
N ARG A 169 8.75 9.21 16.23
CA ARG A 169 9.20 10.27 15.31
C ARG A 169 10.72 10.42 15.28
N VAL A 170 11.38 10.17 16.42
CA VAL A 170 12.85 10.23 16.52
C VAL A 170 13.51 9.11 15.73
N GLN A 171 12.97 7.89 15.80
CA GLN A 171 13.48 6.76 15.01
C GLN A 171 13.30 7.02 13.51
N LEU A 172 12.11 7.46 13.10
CA LEU A 172 11.83 7.81 11.71
C LEU A 172 12.81 8.86 11.18
N ARG A 173 13.02 9.95 11.93
CA ARG A 173 13.99 11.01 11.56
C ARG A 173 15.42 10.47 11.40
N ARG A 174 15.87 9.60 12.29
CA ARG A 174 17.18 8.94 12.17
C ARG A 174 17.29 8.11 10.89
N SER A 175 16.24 7.37 10.55
CA SER A 175 16.20 6.52 9.36
C SER A 175 16.13 7.35 8.07
N LEU A 176 15.41 8.47 8.05
CA LEU A 176 15.39 9.41 6.92
C LEU A 176 16.78 9.98 6.61
N ARG A 177 17.61 10.23 7.64
CA ARG A 177 18.99 10.71 7.43
C ARG A 177 19.93 9.67 6.82
N ARG A 178 19.56 8.39 6.84
CA ARG A 178 20.34 7.28 6.24
C ARG A 178 20.09 7.11 4.75
N ILE A 179 19.14 7.87 4.18
CA ILE A 179 18.85 7.80 2.75
C ILE A 179 20.04 8.39 1.99
N VAL A 180 20.63 7.54 1.15
CA VAL A 180 21.71 7.89 0.22
C VAL A 180 21.15 7.67 -1.19
N PRO A 181 21.33 8.63 -2.12
CA PRO A 181 20.87 8.49 -3.49
C PRO A 181 21.57 7.37 -4.26
N GLY A 182 20.79 6.71 -5.14
CA GLY A 182 21.25 5.77 -6.15
C GLY A 182 21.07 6.31 -7.57
N MET A 183 21.17 5.45 -8.58
CA MET A 183 21.11 5.87 -9.99
C MET A 183 19.77 5.52 -10.67
N PHE A 184 19.21 4.38 -10.36
CA PHE A 184 18.01 3.83 -11.03
C PHE A 184 16.81 3.87 -10.10
N THR A 185 15.65 3.40 -10.60
CA THR A 185 14.40 3.37 -9.85
C THR A 185 13.74 2.00 -10.02
N ARG A 186 13.50 1.29 -8.92
CA ARG A 186 12.78 0.01 -8.86
C ARG A 186 11.44 0.18 -8.16
N PHE A 187 10.59 1.01 -8.74
CA PHE A 187 9.33 1.43 -8.16
C PHE A 187 8.36 0.26 -7.95
N ASN A 188 8.17 -0.57 -8.98
CA ASN A 188 7.24 -1.70 -8.92
C ASN A 188 7.70 -2.78 -7.91
N ASP A 189 9.01 -3.04 -7.82
CA ASP A 189 9.55 -3.96 -6.82
C ASP A 189 9.35 -3.43 -5.40
N ALA A 190 9.50 -2.12 -5.20
CA ALA A 190 9.27 -1.48 -3.92
C ALA A 190 7.79 -1.57 -3.49
N LEU A 191 6.85 -1.38 -4.41
CA LEU A 191 5.42 -1.57 -4.16
C LEU A 191 5.10 -3.03 -3.80
N LEU A 192 5.73 -4.00 -4.49
CA LEU A 192 5.55 -5.42 -4.20
C LEU A 192 6.06 -5.78 -2.80
N LEU A 193 7.25 -5.29 -2.43
CA LEU A 193 7.83 -5.49 -1.10
C LEU A 193 6.98 -4.84 -0.02
N ALA A 194 6.56 -3.59 -0.21
CA ALA A 194 5.66 -2.89 0.71
C ALA A 194 4.38 -3.70 0.96
N SER A 195 3.78 -4.25 -0.10
CA SER A 195 2.52 -4.99 -0.02
C SER A 195 2.67 -6.37 0.62
N ARG A 196 3.68 -7.15 0.23
CA ARG A 196 3.82 -8.56 0.61
C ARG A 196 4.60 -8.78 1.91
N GLU A 197 5.55 -7.89 2.20
CA GLU A 197 6.41 -8.04 3.38
C GLU A 197 5.93 -7.13 4.51
N GLN A 198 5.82 -5.83 4.29
CA GLN A 198 5.47 -4.90 5.35
C GLN A 198 4.00 -4.97 5.72
N LEU A 199 3.08 -4.85 4.74
CA LEU A 199 1.65 -4.84 5.03
C LEU A 199 1.08 -6.21 5.40
N ALA A 200 1.79 -7.32 5.13
CA ALA A 200 1.41 -8.64 5.64
C ALA A 200 1.36 -8.70 7.18
N HIS A 201 2.13 -7.84 7.85
CA HIS A 201 2.19 -7.74 9.32
C HIS A 201 1.51 -6.46 9.86
N ALA A 202 0.79 -5.76 9.02
CA ALA A 202 0.09 -4.54 9.37
C ALA A 202 -1.21 -4.82 10.16
N ARG A 203 -1.70 -3.79 10.87
CA ARG A 203 -2.93 -3.83 11.65
C ARG A 203 -3.78 -2.62 11.30
N GLY A 204 -5.10 -2.76 11.36
CA GLY A 204 -6.00 -1.64 11.08
C GLY A 204 -6.07 -1.29 9.59
N ARG A 205 -6.06 0.01 9.26
CA ARG A 205 -6.08 0.49 7.87
C ARG A 205 -4.68 0.49 7.29
N HIS A 206 -4.54 0.07 6.03
CA HIS A 206 -3.26 0.00 5.34
C HIS A 206 -3.11 1.15 4.34
N ALA A 207 -2.05 1.92 4.46
CA ALA A 207 -1.75 2.99 3.53
C ALA A 207 -0.29 2.90 3.04
N VAL A 208 -0.09 3.19 1.76
CA VAL A 208 1.22 3.41 1.16
C VAL A 208 1.29 4.87 0.73
N ILE A 209 2.31 5.58 1.14
CA ILE A 209 2.56 6.96 0.71
C ILE A 209 3.92 7.01 0.04
N VAL A 210 3.96 7.49 -1.18
CA VAL A 210 5.20 7.54 -1.97
C VAL A 210 5.41 8.91 -2.59
N LEU A 211 6.66 9.40 -2.55
CA LEU A 211 7.12 10.51 -3.37
C LEU A 211 7.97 9.94 -4.51
N THR A 212 7.55 10.18 -5.76
CA THR A 212 8.24 9.66 -6.95
C THR A 212 7.75 10.37 -8.22
N ASP A 213 8.54 10.31 -9.29
CA ASP A 213 8.05 10.56 -10.64
C ASP A 213 7.36 9.31 -11.25
N GLY A 214 7.43 8.17 -10.55
CA GLY A 214 6.80 6.90 -10.94
C GLY A 214 7.44 6.24 -12.16
N ILE A 215 8.58 6.72 -12.61
CA ILE A 215 9.32 6.12 -13.72
C ILE A 215 10.09 4.92 -13.18
N ASP A 216 9.64 3.71 -13.53
CA ASP A 216 10.41 2.49 -13.25
C ASP A 216 11.48 2.30 -14.32
N SER A 217 12.72 2.06 -13.91
CA SER A 217 13.84 1.86 -14.84
C SER A 217 13.79 0.52 -15.60
N GLY A 218 12.78 -0.31 -15.35
CA GLY A 218 12.63 -1.62 -15.98
C GLY A 218 13.72 -2.65 -15.60
N ARG A 219 14.48 -2.38 -14.55
CA ARG A 219 15.54 -3.27 -14.05
C ARG A 219 15.07 -4.28 -13.01
N GLY A 220 13.80 -4.16 -12.59
CA GLY A 220 13.12 -5.09 -11.71
C GLY A 220 12.43 -6.21 -12.46
N TYR A 221 11.88 -7.17 -11.71
CA TYR A 221 11.10 -8.28 -12.24
C TYR A 221 9.60 -8.06 -12.08
N THR A 222 9.20 -7.05 -11.33
CA THR A 222 7.80 -6.75 -10.99
C THR A 222 7.18 -5.84 -12.04
N THR A 223 6.08 -6.29 -12.64
CA THR A 223 5.27 -5.42 -13.51
C THR A 223 4.33 -4.54 -12.68
N LEU A 224 3.83 -3.46 -13.29
CA LEU A 224 2.81 -2.61 -12.65
C LEU A 224 1.56 -3.40 -12.25
N GLU A 225 1.14 -4.37 -13.08
CA GLU A 225 -0.01 -5.24 -12.79
C GLU A 225 0.24 -6.12 -11.55
N MET A 226 1.45 -6.68 -11.41
CA MET A 226 1.83 -7.45 -10.22
C MET A 226 1.83 -6.59 -8.96
N ALA A 227 2.36 -5.37 -9.05
CA ALA A 227 2.38 -4.42 -7.94
C ALA A 227 0.96 -4.00 -7.55
N LEU A 228 0.09 -3.66 -8.52
CA LEU A 228 -1.30 -3.31 -8.26
C LEU A 228 -2.07 -4.48 -7.62
N ARG A 229 -1.88 -5.69 -8.14
CA ARG A 229 -2.49 -6.89 -7.55
C ARG A 229 -2.08 -7.07 -6.09
N ALA A 230 -0.79 -6.94 -5.77
CA ALA A 230 -0.28 -7.07 -4.42
C ALA A 230 -0.85 -5.99 -3.48
N LEU A 231 -1.01 -4.74 -3.93
CA LEU A 231 -1.67 -3.68 -3.18
C LEU A 231 -3.14 -4.00 -2.87
N LEU A 232 -3.87 -4.55 -3.85
CA LEU A 232 -5.27 -4.96 -3.65
C LEU A 232 -5.41 -6.18 -2.74
N GLU A 233 -4.47 -7.16 -2.83
CA GLU A 233 -4.39 -8.30 -1.91
C GLU A 233 -4.10 -7.84 -0.48
N ALA A 234 -3.19 -6.88 -0.30
CA ALA A 234 -2.89 -6.26 0.98
C ALA A 234 -3.98 -5.29 1.47
N GLN A 235 -5.01 -5.04 0.66
CA GLN A 235 -6.09 -4.08 0.94
C GLN A 235 -5.57 -2.65 1.22
N ALA A 236 -4.46 -2.27 0.62
CA ALA A 236 -3.79 -1.01 0.85
C ALA A 236 -4.34 0.11 -0.03
N THR A 237 -4.46 1.31 0.55
CA THR A 237 -4.71 2.55 -0.18
C THR A 237 -3.38 3.22 -0.50
N ILE A 238 -3.11 3.54 -1.78
CA ILE A 238 -1.88 4.23 -2.16
C ILE A 238 -2.11 5.72 -2.42
N TYR A 239 -1.31 6.55 -1.78
CA TYR A 239 -1.22 8.00 -2.00
C TYR A 239 0.11 8.31 -2.66
N VAL A 240 0.06 8.96 -3.79
CA VAL A 240 1.25 9.35 -4.53
C VAL A 240 1.39 10.86 -4.54
N VAL A 241 2.53 11.34 -4.05
CA VAL A 241 2.98 12.72 -4.24
C VAL A 241 3.97 12.70 -5.41
N SER A 242 3.52 13.14 -6.56
CA SER A 242 4.30 13.03 -7.79
C SER A 242 5.02 14.33 -8.13
N ASN A 243 6.31 14.25 -8.42
CA ASN A 243 7.11 15.37 -8.92
C ASN A 243 7.11 15.47 -10.46
N THR A 244 6.26 14.69 -11.16
CA THR A 244 6.19 14.70 -12.64
C THR A 244 5.93 16.08 -13.21
N GLU A 245 5.10 16.92 -12.57
CA GLU A 245 4.82 18.27 -13.08
C GLU A 245 6.02 19.20 -12.95
N ILE A 246 6.79 19.10 -11.88
CA ILE A 246 8.03 19.84 -11.69
C ILE A 246 9.05 19.47 -12.77
N GLU A 247 9.22 18.17 -13.01
CA GLU A 247 10.16 17.68 -14.03
C GLU A 247 9.67 18.01 -15.46
N ARG A 248 8.35 17.97 -15.69
CA ARG A 248 7.74 18.36 -16.97
C ARG A 248 8.00 19.83 -17.25
N GLN A 249 7.83 20.71 -16.29
CA GLN A 249 8.07 22.14 -16.46
C GLN A 249 9.54 22.41 -16.79
N LYS A 250 10.49 21.85 -16.08
CA LYS A 250 11.93 21.98 -16.38
C LYS A 250 12.26 21.54 -17.81
N LYS A 251 11.75 20.37 -18.24
CA LYS A 251 12.00 19.85 -19.58
C LYS A 251 11.37 20.72 -20.68
N ARG A 252 10.19 21.29 -20.43
CA ARG A 252 9.53 22.21 -21.37
C ARG A 252 10.30 23.51 -21.51
N GLU A 253 10.70 24.13 -20.40
CA GLU A 253 11.49 25.37 -20.40
C GLU A 253 12.81 25.19 -21.17
N GLU A 254 13.53 24.08 -20.94
CA GLU A 254 14.75 23.75 -21.69
C GLU A 254 14.47 23.53 -23.19
N LEU A 255 13.43 22.76 -23.51
CA LEU A 255 13.04 22.49 -24.89
C LEU A 255 12.68 23.78 -25.64
N ASP A 256 11.86 24.65 -25.03
CA ASP A 256 11.44 25.92 -25.60
C ASP A 256 12.62 26.84 -25.80
N SER A 257 13.57 26.91 -24.87
CA SER A 257 14.82 27.66 -24.97
C SER A 257 15.68 27.19 -26.19
N LEU A 258 15.80 25.86 -26.36
CA LEU A 258 16.55 25.30 -27.48
C LEU A 258 15.87 25.59 -28.83
N LEU A 259 14.54 25.48 -28.88
CA LEU A 259 13.76 25.70 -30.10
C LEU A 259 13.71 27.18 -30.49
N ALA A 260 13.77 28.10 -29.53
CA ALA A 260 13.82 29.55 -29.78
C ALA A 260 15.20 30.02 -30.24
N SER A 261 16.23 29.17 -30.26
CA SER A 261 17.60 29.50 -30.66
C SER A 261 17.74 29.57 -32.18
N THR A 262 18.94 29.93 -32.69
CA THR A 262 19.20 29.98 -34.12
C THR A 262 19.05 28.62 -34.79
N PRO A 263 18.69 28.53 -36.09
CA PRO A 263 18.55 27.26 -36.81
C PRO A 263 19.81 26.37 -36.75
N ALA A 264 20.98 26.95 -36.67
CA ALA A 264 22.24 26.21 -36.52
C ALA A 264 22.33 25.56 -35.13
N ASN A 265 21.95 26.29 -34.08
CA ASN A 265 21.93 25.78 -32.72
C ASN A 265 20.85 24.71 -32.54
N VAL A 266 19.67 24.85 -33.12
CA VAL A 266 18.62 23.82 -33.12
C VAL A 266 19.16 22.51 -33.70
N ARG A 267 19.82 22.60 -34.88
CA ARG A 267 20.43 21.41 -35.52
C ARG A 267 21.56 20.81 -34.70
N PHE A 268 22.37 21.63 -34.04
CA PHE A 268 23.44 21.16 -33.16
C PHE A 268 22.87 20.40 -31.92
N ASN A 269 21.70 20.82 -31.42
CA ASN A 269 21.04 20.26 -30.26
C ASN A 269 19.94 19.24 -30.60
N GLU A 270 19.88 18.72 -31.83
CA GLU A 270 18.78 17.84 -32.27
C GLU A 270 18.61 16.60 -31.42
N LEU A 271 19.71 15.96 -30.98
CA LEU A 271 19.66 14.82 -30.05
C LEU A 271 19.07 15.22 -28.70
N ARG A 272 19.52 16.33 -28.11
CA ARG A 272 18.99 16.84 -26.84
C ARG A 272 17.50 17.17 -26.92
N ILE A 273 17.07 17.78 -28.03
CA ILE A 273 15.65 18.06 -28.33
C ILE A 273 14.85 16.75 -28.40
N GLY A 274 15.42 15.72 -29.03
CA GLY A 274 14.83 14.38 -29.09
C GLY A 274 14.67 13.76 -27.72
N ASP A 275 15.72 13.78 -26.89
CA ASP A 275 15.72 13.27 -25.52
C ASP A 275 14.70 13.98 -24.62
N LEU A 276 14.59 15.32 -24.73
CA LEU A 276 13.60 16.09 -23.98
C LEU A 276 12.17 15.72 -24.36
N ARG A 277 11.89 15.56 -25.67
CA ARG A 277 10.56 15.13 -26.14
C ARG A 277 10.21 13.73 -25.66
N GLU A 278 11.17 12.80 -25.71
CA GLU A 278 10.96 11.45 -25.21
C GLU A 278 10.76 11.45 -23.69
N GLY A 279 11.57 12.21 -22.95
CA GLY A 279 11.39 12.38 -21.51
C GLY A 279 10.01 12.90 -21.13
N LEU A 280 9.45 13.86 -21.90
CA LEU A 280 8.08 14.35 -21.70
C LEU A 280 7.02 13.24 -21.91
N ARG A 281 7.20 12.38 -22.94
CA ARG A 281 6.29 11.23 -23.15
C ARG A 281 6.37 10.21 -22.01
N VAL A 282 7.58 9.93 -21.54
CA VAL A 282 7.79 8.99 -20.40
C VAL A 282 7.08 9.51 -19.15
N LEU A 283 7.17 10.82 -18.84
CA LEU A 283 6.44 11.45 -17.75
C LEU A 283 4.92 11.31 -17.91
N ASP A 284 4.38 11.45 -19.12
CA ASP A 284 2.94 11.29 -19.38
C ASP A 284 2.48 9.83 -19.17
N VAL A 285 3.30 8.85 -19.54
CA VAL A 285 3.01 7.42 -19.30
C VAL A 285 3.04 7.13 -17.79
N SER A 286 4.09 7.61 -17.12
CA SER A 286 4.23 7.45 -15.68
C SER A 286 3.03 8.02 -14.92
N GLU A 287 2.63 9.25 -15.24
CA GLU A 287 1.49 9.89 -14.57
C GLU A 287 0.18 9.11 -14.76
N ARG A 288 -0.05 8.54 -15.96
CA ARG A 288 -1.20 7.66 -16.18
C ARG A 288 -1.15 6.40 -15.32
N ASN A 289 0.03 5.79 -15.17
CA ASN A 289 0.23 4.61 -14.33
C ASN A 289 -0.02 4.92 -12.86
N LEU A 290 0.51 6.06 -12.37
CA LEU A 290 0.29 6.52 -11.00
C LEU A 290 -1.19 6.83 -10.73
N ALA A 291 -1.87 7.49 -11.68
CA ALA A 291 -3.30 7.74 -11.60
C ALA A 291 -4.13 6.44 -11.56
N GLN A 292 -3.73 5.44 -12.33
CA GLN A 292 -4.35 4.11 -12.32
C GLN A 292 -4.19 3.41 -10.98
N LEU A 293 -2.97 3.38 -10.42
CA LEU A 293 -2.69 2.78 -9.11
C LEU A 293 -3.53 3.42 -8.01
N THR A 294 -3.53 4.76 -7.96
CA THR A 294 -4.27 5.51 -6.93
C THR A 294 -5.78 5.32 -7.07
N ALA A 295 -6.32 5.40 -8.28
CA ALA A 295 -7.75 5.20 -8.52
C ALA A 295 -8.21 3.77 -8.17
N ALA A 296 -7.40 2.75 -8.50
CA ALA A 296 -7.74 1.35 -8.24
C ALA A 296 -7.74 1.01 -6.73
N THR A 297 -6.92 1.68 -5.95
CA THR A 297 -6.78 1.44 -4.50
C THR A 297 -7.60 2.39 -3.63
N GLY A 298 -8.30 3.35 -4.24
CA GLY A 298 -9.10 4.36 -3.52
C GLY A 298 -8.29 5.50 -2.92
N GLY A 299 -7.03 5.63 -3.31
CA GLY A 299 -6.17 6.72 -2.90
C GLY A 299 -6.18 7.91 -3.86
N ARG A 300 -5.11 8.72 -3.84
CA ARG A 300 -5.04 9.97 -4.60
C ARG A 300 -3.65 10.25 -5.13
N LEU A 301 -3.61 10.82 -6.35
CA LEU A 301 -2.40 11.38 -6.96
C LEU A 301 -2.36 12.89 -6.71
N TYR A 302 -1.34 13.35 -5.98
CA TYR A 302 -1.03 14.75 -5.74
C TYR A 302 0.10 15.18 -6.69
N ARG A 303 -0.02 16.38 -7.24
CA ARG A 303 0.92 16.94 -8.23
C ARG A 303 1.32 18.35 -7.79
N PRO A 304 2.21 18.47 -6.80
CA PRO A 304 2.74 19.77 -6.42
C PRO A 304 3.49 20.42 -7.61
N LEU A 305 3.33 21.72 -7.76
CA LEU A 305 3.98 22.49 -8.84
C LEU A 305 5.44 22.84 -8.52
N SER A 306 5.85 22.67 -7.25
CA SER A 306 7.18 22.97 -6.76
C SER A 306 7.47 22.24 -5.46
N PHE A 307 8.75 22.06 -5.10
CA PHE A 307 9.15 21.34 -3.89
C PHE A 307 8.78 22.06 -2.60
N ASP A 308 8.64 23.39 -2.60
CA ASP A 308 8.16 24.17 -1.46
C ASP A 308 6.69 23.87 -1.09
N LYS A 309 5.92 23.25 -1.99
CA LYS A 309 4.54 22.81 -1.73
C LYS A 309 4.43 21.43 -1.08
N LEU A 310 5.55 20.70 -0.93
CA LEU A 310 5.50 19.35 -0.37
C LEU A 310 4.91 19.31 1.04
N ASP A 311 5.28 20.24 1.92
CA ASP A 311 4.76 20.31 3.30
C ASP A 311 3.23 20.43 3.32
N ALA A 312 2.68 21.29 2.47
CA ALA A 312 1.23 21.46 2.31
C ALA A 312 0.57 20.19 1.73
N THR A 313 1.19 19.59 0.73
CA THR A 313 0.70 18.38 0.09
C THR A 313 0.65 17.20 1.08
N TYR A 314 1.71 17.00 1.85
CA TYR A 314 1.71 15.95 2.88
C TYR A 314 0.74 16.22 4.02
N ALA A 315 0.48 17.50 4.33
CA ALA A 315 -0.57 17.88 5.26
C ALA A 315 -1.96 17.46 4.75
N GLU A 316 -2.24 17.65 3.45
CA GLU A 316 -3.49 17.19 2.83
C GLU A 316 -3.62 15.66 2.88
N VAL A 317 -2.53 14.90 2.63
CA VAL A 317 -2.54 13.43 2.74
C VAL A 317 -2.88 13.00 4.17
N ALA A 318 -2.25 13.64 5.18
CA ALA A 318 -2.54 13.34 6.59
C ALA A 318 -3.99 13.64 6.95
N GLU A 319 -4.53 14.73 6.43
CA GLU A 319 -5.92 15.15 6.67
C GLU A 319 -6.91 14.18 6.01
N GLU A 320 -6.62 13.71 4.79
CA GLU A 320 -7.43 12.70 4.11
C GLU A 320 -7.43 11.38 4.88
N LEU A 321 -6.25 10.87 5.28
CA LEU A 321 -6.14 9.66 6.08
C LEU A 321 -6.92 9.74 7.39
N ARG A 322 -6.89 10.91 8.06
CA ARG A 322 -7.58 11.14 9.32
C ARG A 322 -9.11 11.15 9.17
N HIS A 323 -9.61 11.59 8.02
CA HIS A 323 -11.04 11.76 7.74
C HIS A 323 -11.65 10.69 6.83
N GLN A 324 -10.92 9.60 6.64
CA GLN A 324 -11.39 8.45 5.89
C GLN A 324 -12.37 7.63 6.72
N TYR A 325 -13.55 7.35 6.16
CA TYR A 325 -14.50 6.41 6.74
C TYR A 325 -13.99 4.98 6.61
N ALA A 326 -14.25 4.15 7.59
CA ALA A 326 -14.14 2.70 7.49
C ALA A 326 -15.56 2.11 7.48
N LEU A 327 -16.00 1.62 6.32
CA LEU A 327 -17.28 0.92 6.18
C LEU A 327 -17.05 -0.57 6.35
N TYR A 328 -17.91 -1.22 7.11
CA TYR A 328 -17.85 -2.65 7.37
C TYR A 328 -19.07 -3.34 6.79
N PHE A 329 -18.88 -4.47 6.13
CA PHE A 329 -19.97 -5.32 5.69
C PHE A 329 -19.54 -6.79 5.67
N THR A 330 -20.51 -7.68 5.85
CA THR A 330 -20.32 -9.12 5.67
C THR A 330 -20.80 -9.50 4.26
N PRO A 331 -19.90 -10.00 3.38
CA PRO A 331 -20.28 -10.37 2.02
C PRO A 331 -21.42 -11.38 1.96
N LEU A 332 -22.41 -11.13 1.12
CA LEU A 332 -23.47 -12.12 0.82
C LEU A 332 -22.88 -13.36 0.12
N ASN A 333 -21.85 -13.15 -0.70
CA ASN A 333 -21.09 -14.23 -1.32
C ASN A 333 -20.03 -14.76 -0.37
N LYS A 334 -20.31 -15.83 0.35
CA LYS A 334 -19.43 -16.43 1.38
C LYS A 334 -18.36 -17.39 0.79
N LYS A 335 -18.23 -17.50 -0.54
CA LYS A 335 -17.24 -18.39 -1.15
C LYS A 335 -15.83 -17.93 -0.85
N ARG A 336 -15.00 -18.85 -0.35
CA ARG A 336 -13.56 -18.65 -0.10
C ARG A 336 -12.76 -19.19 -1.29
N ASP A 337 -12.83 -18.49 -2.42
CA ASP A 337 -12.32 -18.96 -3.70
C ASP A 337 -11.09 -18.18 -4.20
N GLY A 338 -10.61 -17.21 -3.42
CA GLY A 338 -9.47 -16.36 -3.79
C GLY A 338 -9.76 -15.43 -4.97
N ARG A 339 -11.01 -15.34 -5.44
CA ARG A 339 -11.38 -14.53 -6.61
C ARG A 339 -11.53 -13.06 -6.23
N PHE A 340 -11.29 -12.21 -7.22
CA PHE A 340 -11.51 -10.78 -7.10
C PHE A 340 -13.01 -10.46 -7.04
N ARG A 341 -13.41 -9.59 -6.10
CA ARG A 341 -14.76 -9.07 -5.90
C ARG A 341 -14.76 -7.58 -6.17
N ARG A 342 -15.51 -7.14 -7.15
CA ARG A 342 -15.64 -5.71 -7.46
C ARG A 342 -16.49 -5.02 -6.41
N VAL A 343 -16.04 -3.84 -5.97
CA VAL A 343 -16.77 -3.03 -4.99
C VAL A 343 -17.09 -1.67 -5.58
N ARG A 344 -18.27 -1.16 -5.29
CA ARG A 344 -18.70 0.20 -5.59
C ARG A 344 -19.41 0.76 -4.37
N VAL A 345 -19.06 1.99 -4.01
CA VAL A 345 -19.70 2.73 -2.92
C VAL A 345 -20.34 3.99 -3.47
N GLU A 346 -21.57 4.25 -3.07
CA GLU A 346 -22.33 5.45 -3.39
C GLU A 346 -22.76 6.15 -2.11
N THR A 347 -23.06 7.44 -2.22
CA THR A 347 -23.71 8.19 -1.15
C THR A 347 -25.10 8.64 -1.59
N THR A 348 -25.98 8.92 -0.62
CA THR A 348 -27.33 9.44 -0.86
C THR A 348 -27.31 10.83 -1.53
N THR A 349 -26.19 11.55 -1.47
CA THR A 349 -25.99 12.84 -2.13
C THR A 349 -25.23 12.62 -3.43
N PRO A 350 -25.87 12.70 -4.63
CA PRO A 350 -25.25 12.36 -5.90
C PRO A 350 -24.07 13.25 -6.32
N SER A 351 -23.98 14.47 -5.78
CA SER A 351 -22.87 15.39 -6.06
C SER A 351 -21.57 15.03 -5.33
N ASN A 352 -21.64 14.14 -4.35
CA ASN A 352 -20.46 13.68 -3.64
C ASN A 352 -19.60 12.76 -4.52
N LYS A 353 -18.28 12.99 -4.48
CA LYS A 353 -17.29 12.11 -5.09
C LYS A 353 -16.79 11.15 -4.04
N VAL A 354 -16.97 9.86 -4.30
CA VAL A 354 -16.57 8.77 -3.41
C VAL A 354 -15.31 8.12 -3.96
N SER A 355 -14.27 7.99 -3.14
CA SER A 355 -13.04 7.27 -3.44
C SER A 355 -12.92 6.06 -2.52
N THR A 356 -12.80 4.88 -3.10
CA THR A 356 -12.52 3.61 -2.41
C THR A 356 -11.84 2.66 -3.39
N ARG A 357 -11.26 1.55 -2.91
CA ARG A 357 -10.68 0.54 -3.80
C ARG A 357 -11.74 -0.07 -4.71
N ILE A 358 -11.33 -0.44 -5.94
CA ILE A 358 -12.23 -1.03 -6.94
C ILE A 358 -12.73 -2.43 -6.56
N GLY A 359 -12.13 -3.06 -5.56
CA GLY A 359 -12.47 -4.39 -5.08
C GLY A 359 -11.43 -4.98 -4.15
N TYR A 360 -11.60 -6.25 -3.84
CA TYR A 360 -10.70 -7.02 -2.98
C TYR A 360 -10.68 -8.48 -3.42
N PHE A 361 -9.67 -9.23 -2.99
CA PHE A 361 -9.62 -10.69 -3.19
C PHE A 361 -10.32 -11.38 -2.03
N ALA A 362 -11.28 -12.24 -2.33
CA ALA A 362 -11.90 -13.09 -1.32
C ALA A 362 -10.84 -13.98 -0.66
N PRO A 363 -11.00 -14.36 0.63
CA PRO A 363 -10.09 -15.31 1.26
C PRO A 363 -9.97 -16.58 0.42
N GLY A 364 -8.76 -17.14 0.32
CA GLY A 364 -8.54 -18.47 -0.23
C GLY A 364 -8.95 -19.56 0.75
N LYS A 365 -9.00 -20.80 0.25
CA LYS A 365 -9.19 -22.00 1.10
C LYS A 365 -7.96 -22.24 1.94
#